data_f14479a92a369155c98bd86fb7a165f1
#
_entry.id   f14479a92a369155c98bd86fb7a165f1
#
_cell.length_a   1.000
_cell.length_b   1.000
_cell.length_c   1.000
_cell.angle_alpha   90.00
_cell.angle_beta   90.00
_cell.angle_gamma   90.00
#
_symmetry.space_group_name_H-M   'P 1'
#
loop_
_entity.id
_entity.type
_entity.pdbx_description
1 polymer ?
#
loop_
_entity_poly.entity_id
_entity_poly.type
_entity_poly.pdbx_seq_one_letter_code
_entity_poly.pdbx_strand_id
1 'polypeptide(L)'
;MLSLTFGLVAAVCWGLHDFIIRILKQPKGIYASIAAVLFLGCLLQSPVALLNADFSHISILALSVSVASGSFFALAGISLYKAFINGPIKLVAPIVGGYPVFSLIFSSLNGNLPNGIQVGAVIIIAVSYTHLTLPTT
;
A
#
# COMPACT_ATOMS: atom_id res chain seq x y z
N MET A 1 2.24 -11.28 18.75
CA MET A 1 3.02 -12.19 17.88
C MET A 1 2.37 -12.31 16.49
N LEU A 2 1.10 -12.69 16.39
CA LEU A 2 0.37 -12.85 15.10
C LEU A 2 0.41 -11.59 14.22
N SER A 3 0.21 -10.39 14.76
CA SER A 3 0.23 -9.14 13.99
C SER A 3 1.59 -8.84 13.36
N LEU A 4 2.68 -9.15 14.06
CA LEU A 4 4.03 -8.99 13.52
C LEU A 4 4.30 -9.96 12.36
N THR A 5 3.86 -11.22 12.51
CA THR A 5 4.00 -12.23 11.47
C THR A 5 3.23 -11.85 10.21
N PHE A 6 1.96 -11.42 10.35
CA PHE A 6 1.16 -10.95 9.22
C PHE A 6 1.76 -9.70 8.57
N GLY A 7 2.30 -8.77 9.38
CA GLY A 7 2.99 -7.59 8.85
C GLY A 7 4.23 -7.95 8.03
N LEU A 8 5.01 -8.92 8.49
CA LEU A 8 6.20 -9.40 7.77
C LEU A 8 5.81 -10.07 6.44
N VAL A 9 4.80 -10.95 6.47
CA VAL A 9 4.28 -11.59 5.25
C VAL A 9 3.77 -10.56 4.27
N ALA A 10 3.01 -9.58 4.73
CA ALA A 10 2.53 -8.49 3.89
C ALA A 10 3.68 -7.69 3.26
N ALA A 11 4.71 -7.37 4.03
CA ALA A 11 5.89 -6.65 3.52
C ALA A 11 6.64 -7.44 2.43
N VAL A 12 6.81 -8.76 2.62
CA VAL A 12 7.42 -9.64 1.61
C VAL A 12 6.55 -9.70 0.36
N CYS A 13 5.23 -9.88 0.50
CA CYS A 13 4.31 -9.91 -0.64
C CYS A 13 4.32 -8.59 -1.42
N TRP A 14 4.31 -7.44 -0.74
CA TRP A 14 4.41 -6.13 -1.37
C TRP A 14 5.75 -5.93 -2.10
N GLY A 15 6.86 -6.27 -1.45
CA GLY A 15 8.18 -6.17 -2.09
C GLY A 15 8.29 -7.06 -3.33
N LEU A 16 7.74 -8.26 -3.29
CA LEU A 16 7.71 -9.17 -4.43
C LEU A 16 6.81 -8.64 -5.57
N HIS A 17 5.65 -8.10 -5.23
CA HIS A 17 4.75 -7.45 -6.18
C HIS A 17 5.45 -6.29 -6.92
N ASP A 18 6.09 -5.38 -6.19
CA ASP A 18 6.80 -4.23 -6.77
C ASP A 18 7.96 -4.66 -7.67
N PHE A 19 8.68 -5.71 -7.26
CA PHE A 19 9.75 -6.31 -8.06
C PHE A 19 9.22 -6.92 -9.36
N ILE A 20 8.10 -7.64 -9.32
CA ILE A 20 7.46 -8.23 -10.49
C ILE A 20 7.01 -7.14 -11.47
N ILE A 21 6.36 -6.09 -10.99
CA ILE A 21 5.95 -4.95 -11.83
C ILE A 21 7.16 -4.37 -12.58
N ARG A 22 8.27 -4.21 -11.86
CA ARG A 22 9.49 -3.65 -12.43
C ARG A 22 10.11 -4.52 -13.52
N ILE A 23 10.10 -5.84 -13.34
CA ILE A 23 10.64 -6.78 -14.33
C ILE A 23 9.76 -6.84 -15.58
N LEU A 24 8.45 -6.91 -15.39
CA LEU A 24 7.51 -7.08 -16.50
C LEU A 24 7.50 -5.90 -17.47
N LYS A 25 7.82 -4.69 -17.03
CA LYS A 25 7.96 -3.46 -17.84
C LYS A 25 6.95 -3.39 -19.00
N GLN A 26 5.68 -3.64 -18.74
CA GLN A 26 4.65 -3.66 -19.78
C GLN A 26 3.88 -2.33 -19.85
N PRO A 27 4.39 -1.30 -20.54
CA PRO A 27 3.72 0.01 -20.58
C PRO A 27 2.36 -0.03 -21.26
N LYS A 28 2.15 -0.98 -22.20
CA LYS A 28 0.88 -1.15 -22.91
C LYS A 28 -0.18 -1.92 -22.12
N GLY A 29 0.21 -2.63 -21.07
CA GLY A 29 -0.67 -3.50 -20.27
C GLY A 29 -0.95 -3.01 -18.86
N ILE A 30 -0.53 -1.78 -18.49
CA ILE A 30 -0.66 -1.26 -17.11
C ILE A 30 -2.09 -1.41 -16.59
N TYR A 31 -3.07 -0.92 -17.33
CA TYR A 31 -4.46 -0.93 -16.90
C TYR A 31 -5.01 -2.36 -16.78
N ALA A 32 -4.64 -3.24 -17.70
CA ALA A 32 -5.02 -4.65 -17.65
C ALA A 32 -4.38 -5.36 -16.44
N SER A 33 -3.11 -5.07 -16.15
CA SER A 33 -2.41 -5.63 -15.00
C SER A 33 -3.04 -5.18 -13.69
N ILE A 34 -3.34 -3.89 -13.55
CA ILE A 34 -4.01 -3.36 -12.35
C ILE A 34 -5.41 -3.95 -12.21
N ALA A 35 -6.19 -3.99 -13.30
CA ALA A 35 -7.52 -4.58 -13.29
C ALA A 35 -7.48 -6.06 -12.88
N ALA A 36 -6.52 -6.82 -13.39
CA ALA A 36 -6.34 -8.23 -13.01
C ALA A 36 -6.00 -8.38 -11.52
N VAL A 37 -5.09 -7.56 -10.99
CA VAL A 37 -4.71 -7.59 -9.56
C VAL A 37 -5.90 -7.23 -8.67
N LEU A 38 -6.63 -6.17 -9.01
CA LEU A 38 -7.82 -5.76 -8.26
C LEU A 38 -8.94 -6.80 -8.34
N PHE A 39 -9.17 -7.38 -9.51
CA PHE A 39 -10.16 -8.43 -9.69
C PHE A 39 -9.82 -9.70 -8.91
N LEU A 40 -8.58 -10.17 -8.99
CA LEU A 40 -8.13 -11.34 -8.23
C LEU A 40 -8.17 -11.07 -6.72
N GLY A 41 -7.77 -9.88 -6.28
CA GLY A 41 -7.88 -9.47 -4.88
C GLY A 41 -9.33 -9.47 -4.39
N CYS A 42 -10.25 -8.93 -5.19
CA CYS A 42 -11.68 -8.95 -4.90
C CYS A 42 -12.23 -10.40 -4.83
N LEU A 43 -11.84 -11.25 -5.78
CA LEU A 43 -12.27 -12.65 -5.83
C LEU A 43 -11.78 -13.44 -4.60
N LEU A 44 -10.53 -13.23 -4.18
CA LEU A 44 -9.97 -13.91 -3.01
C LEU A 44 -10.55 -13.39 -1.70
N GLN A 45 -10.89 -12.09 -1.63
CA GLN A 45 -11.41 -11.48 -0.41
C GLN A 45 -12.93 -11.66 -0.25
N SER A 46 -13.67 -11.85 -1.35
CA SER A 46 -15.13 -11.94 -1.33
C SER A 46 -15.67 -13.06 -0.45
N PRO A 47 -15.13 -14.30 -0.41
CA PRO A 47 -15.64 -15.33 0.49
C PRO A 47 -15.51 -14.94 1.96
N VAL A 48 -14.38 -14.34 2.34
CA VAL A 48 -14.14 -13.90 3.72
C VAL A 48 -15.10 -12.77 4.09
N ALA A 49 -15.30 -11.84 3.17
CA ALA A 49 -16.24 -10.73 3.38
C ALA A 49 -17.68 -11.23 3.50
N LEU A 50 -18.13 -12.13 2.61
CA LEU A 50 -19.47 -12.67 2.64
C LEU A 50 -19.78 -13.51 3.90
N LEU A 51 -18.79 -14.22 4.42
CA LEU A 51 -18.95 -15.04 5.62
C LEU A 51 -18.97 -14.25 6.92
N ASN A 52 -18.32 -13.06 6.95
CA ASN A 52 -18.12 -12.27 8.16
C ASN A 52 -18.85 -10.92 8.15
N ALA A 53 -19.39 -10.49 7.02
CA ALA A 53 -20.04 -9.19 6.93
C ALA A 53 -21.47 -9.23 7.46
N ASP A 54 -21.81 -8.25 8.27
CA ASP A 54 -23.19 -7.95 8.64
C ASP A 54 -23.77 -6.94 7.65
N PHE A 55 -24.62 -7.44 6.76
CA PHE A 55 -25.28 -6.62 5.73
C PHE A 55 -26.52 -5.88 6.25
N SER A 56 -26.95 -6.11 7.50
CA SER A 56 -28.17 -5.52 8.06
C SER A 56 -28.07 -4.04 8.34
N HIS A 57 -26.85 -3.49 8.43
CA HIS A 57 -26.57 -2.09 8.80
C HIS A 57 -25.75 -1.32 7.76
N ILE A 58 -25.92 -1.63 6.46
CA ILE A 58 -25.23 -0.87 5.41
C ILE A 58 -25.83 0.53 5.32
N SER A 59 -25.04 1.54 5.69
CA SER A 59 -25.42 2.94 5.51
C SER A 59 -24.91 3.49 4.18
N ILE A 60 -25.66 4.46 3.62
CA ILE A 60 -25.22 5.18 2.40
C ILE A 60 -23.86 5.82 2.60
N LEU A 61 -23.60 6.34 3.81
CA LEU A 61 -22.28 6.91 4.15
C LEU A 61 -21.16 5.86 4.06
N ALA A 62 -21.36 4.67 4.64
CA ALA A 62 -20.37 3.60 4.57
C ALA A 62 -20.10 3.19 3.12
N LEU A 63 -21.14 3.07 2.30
CA LEU A 63 -21.02 2.74 0.89
C LEU A 63 -20.25 3.84 0.12
N SER A 64 -20.59 5.11 0.32
CA SER A 64 -19.91 6.22 -0.36
C SER A 64 -18.43 6.33 0.02
N VAL A 65 -18.11 6.17 1.30
CA VAL A 65 -16.72 6.16 1.78
C VAL A 65 -15.95 4.97 1.20
N SER A 66 -16.56 3.80 1.10
CA SER A 66 -15.94 2.60 0.52
C SER A 66 -15.65 2.80 -0.98
N VAL A 67 -16.59 3.36 -1.73
CA VAL A 67 -16.40 3.68 -3.16
C VAL A 67 -15.31 4.72 -3.34
N ALA A 68 -15.31 5.78 -2.54
CA ALA A 68 -14.27 6.81 -2.59
C ALA A 68 -12.89 6.23 -2.27
N SER A 69 -12.77 5.44 -1.20
CA SER A 69 -11.54 4.77 -0.80
C SER A 69 -11.02 3.83 -1.89
N GLY A 70 -11.88 3.00 -2.48
CA GLY A 70 -11.53 2.12 -3.59
C GLY A 70 -11.06 2.87 -4.83
N SER A 71 -11.71 4.01 -5.13
CA SER A 71 -11.31 4.88 -6.24
C SER A 71 -9.92 5.48 -6.02
N PHE A 72 -9.64 6.00 -4.83
CA PHE A 72 -8.30 6.50 -4.47
C PHE A 72 -7.25 5.40 -4.52
N PHE A 73 -7.58 4.20 -4.07
CA PHE A 73 -6.68 3.04 -4.13
C PHE A 73 -6.36 2.67 -5.58
N ALA A 74 -7.34 2.65 -6.47
CA ALA A 74 -7.13 2.38 -7.89
C ALA A 74 -6.26 3.45 -8.55
N LEU A 75 -6.51 4.74 -8.28
CA LEU A 75 -5.69 5.85 -8.78
C LEU A 75 -4.24 5.79 -8.26
N ALA A 76 -4.05 5.47 -6.98
CA ALA A 76 -2.74 5.27 -6.38
C ALA A 76 -2.01 4.10 -7.05
N GLY A 77 -2.70 2.97 -7.31
CA GLY A 77 -2.16 1.83 -8.04
C GLY A 77 -1.69 2.20 -9.45
N ILE A 78 -2.53 2.91 -10.21
CA ILE A 78 -2.16 3.39 -11.56
C ILE A 78 -0.90 4.26 -11.51
N SER A 79 -0.84 5.19 -10.55
CA SER A 79 0.30 6.08 -10.38
C SER A 79 1.57 5.32 -9.99
N LEU A 80 1.44 4.35 -9.09
CA LEU A 80 2.52 3.47 -8.65
C LEU A 80 3.11 2.66 -9.82
N TYR A 81 2.25 2.00 -10.60
CA TYR A 81 2.68 1.22 -11.75
C TYR A 81 3.40 2.09 -12.80
N LYS A 82 2.86 3.27 -13.08
CA LYS A 82 3.50 4.24 -13.99
C LYS A 82 4.86 4.70 -13.44
N ALA A 83 4.95 4.96 -12.15
CA ALA A 83 6.19 5.37 -11.49
C ALA A 83 7.25 4.28 -11.56
N PHE A 84 6.92 3.02 -11.32
CA PHE A 84 7.87 1.89 -11.42
C PHE A 84 8.31 1.60 -12.85
N ILE A 85 7.47 1.84 -13.85
CA ILE A 85 7.82 1.61 -15.25
C ILE A 85 8.69 2.74 -15.81
N ASN A 86 8.36 3.99 -15.51
CA ASN A 86 8.97 5.17 -16.13
C ASN A 86 10.01 5.85 -15.22
N GLY A 87 9.92 5.67 -13.90
CA GLY A 87 10.78 6.36 -12.93
C GLY A 87 12.02 5.57 -12.52
N PRO A 88 13.02 6.28 -11.96
CA PRO A 88 14.16 5.62 -11.35
C PRO A 88 13.74 4.94 -10.04
N ILE A 89 13.97 3.65 -9.93
CA ILE A 89 13.53 2.81 -8.79
C ILE A 89 14.05 3.33 -7.45
N LYS A 90 15.26 3.90 -7.45
CA LYS A 90 15.88 4.50 -6.26
C LYS A 90 15.11 5.70 -5.68
N LEU A 91 14.22 6.31 -6.45
CA LEU A 91 13.34 7.38 -5.97
C LEU A 91 11.93 6.86 -5.69
N VAL A 92 11.41 5.97 -6.52
CA VAL A 92 10.04 5.46 -6.39
C VAL A 92 9.89 4.62 -5.13
N ALA A 93 10.80 3.68 -4.87
CA ALA A 93 10.71 2.79 -3.73
C ALA A 93 10.73 3.53 -2.36
N PRO A 94 11.62 4.52 -2.11
CA PRO A 94 11.58 5.30 -0.87
C PRO A 94 10.32 6.13 -0.68
N ILE A 95 9.78 6.72 -1.75
CA ILE A 95 8.55 7.51 -1.68
C ILE A 95 7.38 6.62 -1.27
N VAL A 96 7.26 5.45 -1.90
CA VAL A 96 6.21 4.48 -1.57
C VAL A 96 6.40 3.91 -0.17
N GLY A 97 7.63 3.57 0.20
CA GLY A 97 7.96 3.07 1.53
C GLY A 97 7.80 4.09 2.65
N GLY A 98 7.65 5.38 2.31
CA GLY A 98 7.35 6.45 3.27
C GLY A 98 5.91 6.48 3.80
N TYR A 99 5.00 5.66 3.26
CA TYR A 99 3.59 5.64 3.67
C TYR A 99 3.36 5.48 5.18
N PRO A 100 4.17 4.74 5.97
CA PRO A 100 3.97 4.63 7.41
C PRO A 100 4.05 5.97 8.15
N VAL A 101 4.83 6.94 7.63
CA VAL A 101 4.91 8.30 8.18
C VAL A 101 3.54 8.97 8.10
N PHE A 102 2.92 8.93 6.92
CA PHE A 102 1.58 9.51 6.71
C PHE A 102 0.52 8.79 7.56
N SER A 103 0.61 7.46 7.66
CA SER A 103 -0.28 6.65 8.50
C SER A 103 -0.21 7.06 9.97
N LEU A 104 0.99 7.29 10.51
CA LEU A 104 1.16 7.78 11.89
C LEU A 104 0.62 9.20 12.07
N ILE A 105 0.84 10.10 11.12
CA ILE A 105 0.31 11.47 11.18
C ILE A 105 -1.22 11.44 11.24
N PHE A 106 -1.87 10.72 10.31
CA PHE A 106 -3.33 10.61 10.29
C PHE A 106 -3.89 9.93 11.54
N SER A 107 -3.22 8.89 12.06
CA SER A 107 -3.59 8.23 13.31
C SER A 107 -3.54 9.20 14.49
N SER A 108 -2.48 10.02 14.56
CA SER A 108 -2.31 11.03 15.62
C SER A 108 -3.38 12.13 15.54
N LEU A 109 -3.72 12.58 14.34
CA LEU A 109 -4.80 13.56 14.14
C LEU A 109 -6.18 13.04 14.59
N ASN A 110 -6.38 11.73 14.55
CA ASN A 110 -7.58 11.07 15.07
C ASN A 110 -7.49 10.72 16.57
N GLY A 111 -6.50 11.25 17.29
CA GLY A 111 -6.35 11.07 18.73
C GLY A 111 -5.61 9.79 19.16
N ASN A 112 -5.18 8.95 18.22
CA ASN A 112 -4.41 7.75 18.51
C ASN A 112 -2.90 8.09 18.47
N LEU A 113 -2.35 8.51 19.58
CA LEU A 113 -0.94 8.86 19.67
C LEU A 113 -0.05 7.61 19.50
N PRO A 114 0.99 7.69 18.67
CA PRO A 114 1.91 6.58 18.45
C PRO A 114 2.74 6.32 19.70
N ASN A 115 3.02 5.07 20.00
CA ASN A 115 3.96 4.70 21.02
C ASN A 115 5.42 4.88 20.57
N GLY A 116 6.37 4.87 21.52
CA GLY A 116 7.79 5.08 21.22
C GLY A 116 8.37 4.07 20.23
N ILE A 117 7.87 2.82 20.21
CA ILE A 117 8.32 1.78 19.28
C ILE A 117 7.87 2.12 17.84
N GLN A 118 6.64 2.59 17.67
CA GLN A 118 6.11 2.99 16.37
C GLN A 118 6.87 4.19 15.79
N VAL A 119 7.14 5.19 16.62
CA VAL A 119 7.95 6.36 16.24
C VAL A 119 9.37 5.92 15.86
N GLY A 120 10.00 5.09 16.68
CA GLY A 120 11.33 4.55 16.40
C GLY A 120 11.40 3.77 15.09
N ALA A 121 10.41 2.91 14.83
CA ALA A 121 10.32 2.14 13.58
C ALA A 121 10.22 3.06 12.35
N VAL A 122 9.40 4.10 12.41
CA VAL A 122 9.26 5.07 11.31
C VAL A 122 10.55 5.86 11.07
N ILE A 123 11.25 6.26 12.14
CA ILE A 123 12.54 6.94 12.02
C ILE A 123 13.57 6.03 11.33
N ILE A 124 13.66 4.76 11.74
CA ILE A 124 14.56 3.78 11.12
C ILE A 124 14.25 3.61 9.63
N ILE A 125 12.98 3.50 9.26
CA ILE A 125 12.54 3.42 7.86
C ILE A 125 12.96 4.67 7.11
N ALA A 126 12.67 5.85 7.62
CA ALA A 126 13.02 7.13 6.98
C ALA A 126 14.53 7.27 6.77
N VAL A 127 15.35 6.94 7.78
CA VAL A 127 16.82 6.97 7.69
C VAL A 127 17.32 5.96 6.66
N SER A 128 16.78 4.74 6.64
CA SER A 128 17.17 3.70 5.66
C SER A 128 16.92 4.17 4.22
N TYR A 129 15.81 4.84 3.97
CA TYR A 129 15.50 5.36 2.63
C TYR A 129 16.37 6.56 2.23
N THR A 130 16.72 7.44 3.17
CA THR A 130 17.63 8.54 2.88
C THR A 130 19.01 8.04 2.48
N HIS A 131 19.52 6.99 3.14
CA HIS A 131 20.80 6.37 2.75
C HIS A 131 20.76 5.72 1.36
N LEU A 132 19.62 5.14 0.96
CA LEU A 132 19.46 4.55 -0.37
C LEU A 132 19.37 5.59 -1.49
N THR A 133 18.93 6.81 -1.18
CA THR A 133 18.73 7.88 -2.17
C THR A 133 19.93 8.81 -2.32
N LEU A 134 20.83 8.85 -1.33
CA LEU A 134 22.03 9.65 -1.43
C LEU A 134 22.96 9.10 -2.53
N PRO A 135 23.50 9.95 -3.42
CA PRO A 135 24.50 9.51 -4.37
C PRO A 135 25.73 9.02 -3.59
N THR A 136 26.11 7.77 -3.83
CA THR A 136 27.42 7.28 -3.43
C THR A 136 28.44 8.02 -4.31
N THR A 137 29.06 9.05 -3.77
CA THR A 137 30.24 9.73 -4.36
C THR A 137 31.40 8.78 -4.45
#